data_d429ad7677c773a55cdf781ee898a0f0
#
_entry.id   d429ad7677c773a55cdf781ee898a0f0
#
_cell.length_a   1.000
_cell.length_b   1.000
_cell.length_c   1.000
_cell.angle_alpha   90.00
_cell.angle_beta   90.00
_cell.angle_gamma   90.00
#
_symmetry.space_group_name_H-M   'P 1'
#
loop_
_entity.id
_entity.type
_entity.pdbx_description
1 polymer ?
#
loop_
_entity_poly.entity_id
_entity_poly.type
_entity_poly.pdbx_seq_one_letter_code
_entity_poly.pdbx_strand_id
1 'polypeptide(L)'
;MKKKVVVGMSGGVDSSVAALILKEQGYDVIGVTMQIWQDEDYCDMSENGGCCGLSAVDDARRVAETIGIPYYVMNFKEEFKKTVIDYFVAEYLRGRTPNPCIACNRYVKWEALLHRCLGIGADYIATGHYGNIEKLPNGRFAVTKSASLNKDQSYVLYNLTQEELSHTLFPISTMEKDEVRKIAERAGLPVAHKKDSQDICFIKDGDRSEERR
;
A
#
# COMPACT_ATOMS: atom_id res chain seq x y z
N MET A 1 20.61 -9.93 -15.08
CA MET A 1 19.37 -10.51 -14.52
C MET A 1 18.34 -9.38 -14.39
N LYS A 2 17.05 -9.67 -14.58
CA LYS A 2 15.99 -8.70 -14.30
C LYS A 2 15.93 -8.43 -12.80
N LYS A 3 15.74 -7.16 -12.40
CA LYS A 3 15.52 -6.80 -11.00
C LYS A 3 14.16 -7.27 -10.53
N LYS A 4 14.10 -7.89 -9.35
CA LYS A 4 12.87 -8.41 -8.76
C LYS A 4 12.21 -7.37 -7.87
N VAL A 5 10.91 -7.15 -8.10
CA VAL A 5 10.12 -6.17 -7.34
C VAL A 5 8.88 -6.84 -6.76
N VAL A 6 8.67 -6.67 -5.47
CA VAL A 6 7.42 -7.05 -4.81
C VAL A 6 6.52 -5.82 -4.72
N VAL A 7 5.32 -5.92 -5.29
CA VAL A 7 4.34 -4.83 -5.28
C VAL A 7 3.27 -5.12 -4.22
N GLY A 8 3.13 -4.21 -3.25
CA GLY A 8 2.03 -4.24 -2.29
C GLY A 8 0.71 -3.89 -2.98
N MET A 9 -0.14 -4.89 -3.20
CA MET A 9 -1.43 -4.75 -3.89
C MET A 9 -2.57 -4.70 -2.88
N SER A 10 -3.30 -3.60 -2.86
CA SER A 10 -4.44 -3.36 -1.96
C SER A 10 -5.81 -3.67 -2.59
N GLY A 11 -5.83 -4.23 -3.81
CA GLY A 11 -7.06 -4.37 -4.59
C GLY A 11 -7.65 -3.04 -5.08
N GLY A 12 -6.89 -1.97 -5.04
CA GLY A 12 -7.24 -0.66 -5.58
C GLY A 12 -6.52 -0.37 -6.90
N VAL A 13 -6.98 0.66 -7.63
CA VAL A 13 -6.48 1.04 -8.96
C VAL A 13 -4.99 1.42 -8.92
N ASP A 14 -4.56 2.17 -7.90
CA ASP A 14 -3.21 2.74 -7.83
C ASP A 14 -2.12 1.65 -7.74
N SER A 15 -2.29 0.70 -6.84
CA SER A 15 -1.35 -0.42 -6.69
C SER A 15 -1.37 -1.36 -7.90
N SER A 16 -2.51 -1.48 -8.57
CA SER A 16 -2.67 -2.29 -9.78
C SER A 16 -1.92 -1.69 -10.96
N VAL A 17 -2.03 -0.38 -11.16
CA VAL A 17 -1.30 0.35 -12.21
C VAL A 17 0.19 0.39 -11.89
N ALA A 18 0.58 0.53 -10.61
CA ALA A 18 1.98 0.43 -10.21
C ALA A 18 2.61 -0.92 -10.61
N ALA A 19 1.89 -2.02 -10.39
CA ALA A 19 2.35 -3.36 -10.80
C ALA A 19 2.46 -3.50 -12.32
N LEU A 20 1.49 -2.98 -13.07
CA LEU A 20 1.49 -2.99 -14.53
C LEU A 20 2.68 -2.23 -15.10
N ILE A 21 2.91 -0.99 -14.65
CA ILE A 21 4.02 -0.14 -15.11
C ILE A 21 5.37 -0.83 -14.88
N LEU A 22 5.59 -1.39 -13.70
CA LEU A 22 6.84 -2.09 -13.40
C LEU A 22 7.06 -3.31 -14.29
N LYS A 23 5.99 -4.06 -14.59
CA LYS A 23 6.07 -5.18 -15.53
C LYS A 23 6.43 -4.70 -16.94
N GLU A 24 5.81 -3.62 -17.42
CA GLU A 24 6.11 -3.02 -18.72
C GLU A 24 7.53 -2.46 -18.79
N GLN A 25 8.06 -1.96 -17.69
CA GLN A 25 9.46 -1.54 -17.55
C GLN A 25 10.46 -2.72 -17.50
N GLY A 26 9.96 -3.95 -17.49
CA GLY A 26 10.80 -5.16 -17.61
C GLY A 26 11.29 -5.73 -16.28
N TYR A 27 10.76 -5.27 -15.14
CA TYR A 27 11.02 -5.90 -13.85
C TYR A 27 10.43 -7.32 -13.75
N ASP A 28 11.01 -8.14 -12.88
CA ASP A 28 10.41 -9.40 -12.41
C ASP A 28 9.46 -9.07 -11.25
N VAL A 29 8.17 -8.93 -11.56
CA VAL A 29 7.16 -8.40 -10.64
C VAL A 29 6.41 -9.52 -9.94
N ILE A 30 6.26 -9.41 -8.62
CA ILE A 30 5.45 -10.27 -7.76
C ILE A 30 4.44 -9.39 -7.03
N GLY A 31 3.14 -9.71 -7.14
CA GLY A 31 2.08 -9.06 -6.38
C GLY A 31 1.92 -9.68 -4.99
N VAL A 32 1.79 -8.85 -3.96
CA VAL A 32 1.55 -9.29 -2.58
C VAL A 32 0.43 -8.48 -1.95
N THR A 33 -0.58 -9.15 -1.39
CA THR A 33 -1.53 -8.52 -0.47
C THR A 33 -1.19 -8.90 0.96
N MET A 34 -1.12 -7.90 1.82
CA MET A 34 -0.90 -8.10 3.25
C MET A 34 -2.23 -8.43 3.92
N GLN A 35 -2.35 -9.63 4.49
CA GLN A 35 -3.49 -9.98 5.34
C GLN A 35 -3.24 -9.41 6.74
N ILE A 36 -4.02 -8.40 7.11
CA ILE A 36 -3.88 -7.66 8.38
C ILE A 36 -5.05 -7.87 9.34
N TRP A 37 -6.16 -8.48 8.90
CA TRP A 37 -7.38 -8.69 9.69
C TRP A 37 -7.37 -10.01 10.44
N GLN A 38 -7.99 -10.02 11.64
CA GLN A 38 -8.24 -11.25 12.40
C GLN A 38 -9.39 -12.05 11.74
N ASP A 39 -9.41 -13.38 11.91
CA ASP A 39 -10.37 -14.26 11.22
C ASP A 39 -11.82 -14.04 11.67
N GLU A 40 -12.02 -13.60 12.91
CA GLU A 40 -13.34 -13.29 13.49
C GLU A 40 -13.99 -12.05 12.86
N ASP A 41 -13.17 -11.14 12.32
CA ASP A 41 -13.64 -9.91 11.68
C ASP A 41 -14.11 -10.13 10.22
N TYR A 42 -13.84 -11.29 9.63
CA TYR A 42 -14.10 -11.55 8.21
C TYR A 42 -15.59 -11.68 7.87
N CYS A 43 -16.42 -12.20 8.78
CA CYS A 43 -17.83 -12.47 8.49
C CYS A 43 -18.66 -11.20 8.30
N ASP A 44 -18.29 -10.10 8.97
CA ASP A 44 -19.03 -8.83 8.93
C ASP A 44 -18.51 -7.82 7.89
N MET A 45 -17.34 -8.07 7.28
CA MET A 45 -16.65 -7.09 6.43
C MET A 45 -16.90 -7.27 4.93
N SER A 46 -17.74 -8.18 4.51
CA SER A 46 -18.04 -8.45 3.09
C SER A 46 -18.68 -7.27 2.35
N GLU A 47 -19.26 -6.31 3.06
CA GLU A 47 -20.00 -5.18 2.48
C GLU A 47 -19.25 -3.84 2.45
N ASN A 48 -18.23 -3.65 3.28
CA ASN A 48 -17.53 -2.36 3.42
C ASN A 48 -16.08 -2.44 2.92
N GLY A 49 -15.86 -2.21 1.64
CA GLY A 49 -14.64 -2.14 0.85
C GLY A 49 -13.33 -1.62 1.47
N GLY A 50 -12.93 -2.09 2.64
CA GLY A 50 -11.60 -1.82 3.21
C GLY A 50 -10.49 -2.39 2.31
N CYS A 51 -9.34 -1.70 2.25
CA CYS A 51 -8.24 -2.01 1.32
C CYS A 51 -7.56 -3.39 1.52
N CYS A 52 -7.99 -4.20 2.48
CA CYS A 52 -7.40 -5.49 2.82
C CYS A 52 -8.43 -6.59 3.12
N GLY A 53 -9.73 -6.38 2.84
CA GLY A 53 -10.79 -7.39 3.00
C GLY A 53 -10.69 -8.50 1.95
N LEU A 54 -11.53 -9.56 2.07
CA LEU A 54 -11.59 -10.67 1.09
C LEU A 54 -11.82 -10.16 -0.33
N SER A 55 -12.72 -9.21 -0.52
CA SER A 55 -12.98 -8.58 -1.82
C SER A 55 -11.74 -7.89 -2.39
N ALA A 56 -10.90 -7.26 -1.54
CA ALA A 56 -9.67 -6.62 -1.96
C ALA A 56 -8.59 -7.64 -2.37
N VAL A 57 -8.53 -8.79 -1.68
CA VAL A 57 -7.65 -9.91 -2.06
C VAL A 57 -8.07 -10.49 -3.41
N ASP A 58 -9.37 -10.68 -3.63
CA ASP A 58 -9.89 -11.21 -4.90
C ASP A 58 -9.68 -10.22 -6.05
N ASP A 59 -9.89 -8.93 -5.82
CA ASP A 59 -9.60 -7.90 -6.81
C ASP A 59 -8.11 -7.86 -7.18
N ALA A 60 -7.22 -7.91 -6.18
CA ALA A 60 -5.77 -7.95 -6.40
C ALA A 60 -5.34 -9.21 -7.18
N ARG A 61 -5.95 -10.37 -6.86
CA ARG A 61 -5.70 -11.63 -7.57
C ARG A 61 -6.11 -11.53 -9.04
N ARG A 62 -7.33 -11.05 -9.32
CA ARG A 62 -7.83 -10.86 -10.70
C ARG A 62 -6.95 -9.90 -11.50
N VAL A 63 -6.49 -8.81 -10.87
CA VAL A 63 -5.53 -7.90 -11.49
C VAL A 63 -4.22 -8.62 -11.81
N ALA A 64 -3.66 -9.34 -10.85
CA ALA A 64 -2.41 -10.08 -11.05
C ALA A 64 -2.53 -11.12 -12.18
N GLU A 65 -3.65 -11.82 -12.28
CA GLU A 65 -3.98 -12.72 -13.39
C GLU A 65 -4.06 -11.97 -14.73
N THR A 66 -4.76 -10.82 -14.76
CA THR A 66 -4.91 -9.99 -15.97
C THR A 66 -3.55 -9.52 -16.48
N ILE A 67 -2.69 -9.03 -15.62
CA ILE A 67 -1.34 -8.58 -15.99
C ILE A 67 -0.32 -9.72 -16.09
N GLY A 68 -0.68 -10.95 -15.68
CA GLY A 68 0.17 -12.15 -15.78
C GLY A 68 1.42 -12.06 -14.90
N ILE A 69 1.24 -11.81 -13.60
CA ILE A 69 2.29 -11.83 -12.57
C ILE A 69 1.95 -12.82 -11.46
N PRO A 70 2.94 -13.44 -10.79
CA PRO A 70 2.72 -14.22 -9.57
C PRO A 70 2.09 -13.36 -8.48
N TYR A 71 1.18 -13.96 -7.70
CA TYR A 71 0.48 -13.26 -6.63
C TYR A 71 0.42 -14.11 -5.36
N TYR A 72 0.67 -13.47 -4.21
CA TYR A 72 0.65 -14.13 -2.91
C TYR A 72 -0.09 -13.28 -1.88
N VAL A 73 -0.67 -13.95 -0.88
CA VAL A 73 -1.19 -13.31 0.33
C VAL A 73 -0.24 -13.63 1.47
N MET A 74 0.25 -12.61 2.15
CA MET A 74 1.18 -12.76 3.28
C MET A 74 0.51 -12.32 4.57
N ASN A 75 0.65 -13.13 5.61
CA ASN A 75 0.06 -12.84 6.93
C ASN A 75 0.90 -11.82 7.70
N PHE A 76 0.27 -10.71 8.09
CA PHE A 76 0.80 -9.63 8.91
C PHE A 76 -0.15 -9.26 10.06
N LYS A 77 -1.04 -10.16 10.46
CA LYS A 77 -2.08 -9.90 11.47
C LYS A 77 -1.49 -9.46 12.81
N GLU A 78 -0.50 -10.19 13.30
CA GLU A 78 0.14 -9.90 14.60
C GLU A 78 0.90 -8.58 14.57
N GLU A 79 1.70 -8.35 13.52
CA GLU A 79 2.45 -7.11 13.35
C GLU A 79 1.50 -5.91 13.28
N PHE A 80 0.42 -6.02 12.50
CA PHE A 80 -0.57 -4.95 12.35
C PHE A 80 -1.30 -4.67 13.65
N LYS A 81 -1.76 -5.71 14.36
CA LYS A 81 -2.41 -5.55 15.65
C LYS A 81 -1.51 -4.82 16.64
N LYS A 82 -0.29 -5.31 16.83
CA LYS A 82 0.64 -4.78 17.82
C LYS A 82 1.11 -3.36 17.52
N THR A 83 1.44 -3.06 16.24
CA THR A 83 2.12 -1.82 15.88
C THR A 83 1.18 -0.74 15.37
N VAL A 84 -0.02 -1.11 14.93
CA VAL A 84 -1.00 -0.15 14.38
C VAL A 84 -2.22 -0.03 15.29
N ILE A 85 -2.92 -1.15 15.58
CA ILE A 85 -4.19 -1.08 16.35
C ILE A 85 -3.91 -0.74 17.81
N ASP A 86 -3.05 -1.49 18.48
CA ASP A 86 -2.75 -1.29 19.91
C ASP A 86 -2.11 0.10 20.14
N TYR A 87 -1.27 0.57 19.22
CA TYR A 87 -0.74 1.93 19.21
C TYR A 87 -1.86 2.98 19.08
N PHE A 88 -2.76 2.79 18.11
CA PHE A 88 -3.88 3.71 17.87
C PHE A 88 -4.76 3.86 19.11
N VAL A 89 -5.17 2.73 19.72
CA VAL A 89 -5.97 2.72 20.95
C VAL A 89 -5.23 3.40 22.10
N ALA A 90 -3.94 3.08 22.29
CA ALA A 90 -3.16 3.68 23.38
C ALA A 90 -3.02 5.20 23.27
N GLU A 91 -2.86 5.74 22.05
CA GLU A 91 -2.79 7.20 21.84
C GLU A 91 -4.14 7.89 22.07
N TYR A 92 -5.26 7.27 21.64
CA TYR A 92 -6.60 7.80 21.96
C TYR A 92 -6.87 7.84 23.47
N LEU A 93 -6.52 6.78 24.19
CA LEU A 93 -6.66 6.76 25.66
C LEU A 93 -5.81 7.84 26.37
N ARG A 94 -4.76 8.34 25.70
CA ARG A 94 -3.95 9.49 26.17
C ARG A 94 -4.48 10.85 25.72
N GLY A 95 -5.64 10.89 25.06
CA GLY A 95 -6.23 12.12 24.52
C GLY A 95 -5.54 12.67 23.28
N ARG A 96 -4.78 11.83 22.53
CA ARG A 96 -4.11 12.18 21.28
C ARG A 96 -4.88 11.65 20.09
N THR A 97 -4.68 12.24 18.91
CA THR A 97 -5.25 11.76 17.63
C THR A 97 -4.13 11.20 16.75
N PRO A 98 -3.85 9.90 16.81
CA PRO A 98 -2.81 9.26 16.00
C PRO A 98 -3.25 9.12 14.55
N ASN A 99 -2.26 9.05 13.64
CA ASN A 99 -2.49 8.63 12.26
C ASN A 99 -2.01 7.18 12.07
N PRO A 100 -2.93 6.19 12.01
CA PRO A 100 -2.55 4.79 11.90
C PRO A 100 -1.90 4.44 10.56
N CYS A 101 -2.15 5.23 9.50
CA CYS A 101 -1.50 5.00 8.20
C CYS A 101 0.01 5.24 8.27
N ILE A 102 0.46 6.20 9.08
CA ILE A 102 1.90 6.44 9.32
C ILE A 102 2.53 5.21 10.01
N ALA A 103 1.87 4.68 11.05
CA ALA A 103 2.34 3.49 11.75
C ALA A 103 2.34 2.25 10.84
N CYS A 104 1.27 2.04 10.05
CA CYS A 104 1.19 0.96 9.09
C CYS A 104 2.29 1.04 8.03
N ASN A 105 2.54 2.22 7.46
CA ASN A 105 3.62 2.39 6.51
C ASN A 105 4.96 2.02 7.16
N ARG A 106 5.29 2.60 8.31
CA ARG A 106 6.56 2.34 8.99
C ARG A 106 6.74 0.86 9.33
N TYR A 107 5.86 0.30 10.16
CA TYR A 107 6.11 -0.99 10.81
C TYR A 107 5.70 -2.20 9.96
N VAL A 108 4.60 -2.09 9.18
CA VAL A 108 4.08 -3.23 8.43
C VAL A 108 4.63 -3.25 7.01
N LYS A 109 4.60 -2.12 6.28
CA LYS A 109 5.04 -2.10 4.88
C LYS A 109 6.56 -2.04 4.76
N TRP A 110 7.24 -1.18 5.51
CA TRP A 110 8.69 -1.02 5.34
C TRP A 110 9.53 -1.84 6.31
N GLU A 111 9.19 -1.91 7.58
CA GLU A 111 9.94 -2.82 8.47
C GLU A 111 9.63 -4.29 8.17
N ALA A 112 8.37 -4.72 8.19
CA ALA A 112 8.03 -6.14 8.08
C ALA A 112 8.00 -6.68 6.64
N LEU A 113 7.24 -6.05 5.72
CA LEU A 113 7.12 -6.54 4.33
C LEU A 113 8.45 -6.41 3.59
N LEU A 114 9.14 -5.25 3.64
CA LEU A 114 10.42 -5.07 2.96
C LEU A 114 11.44 -6.12 3.41
N HIS A 115 11.62 -6.32 4.73
CA HIS A 115 12.56 -7.32 5.24
C HIS A 115 12.23 -8.73 4.78
N ARG A 116 10.95 -9.12 4.78
CA ARG A 116 10.53 -10.43 4.24
C ARG A 116 10.83 -10.54 2.74
N CYS A 117 10.62 -9.46 1.98
CA CYS A 117 10.88 -9.43 0.54
C CYS A 117 12.37 -9.51 0.21
N LEU A 118 13.21 -8.78 0.92
CA LEU A 118 14.67 -8.88 0.78
C LEU A 118 15.18 -10.29 1.14
N GLY A 119 14.60 -10.91 2.17
CA GLY A 119 14.93 -12.29 2.58
C GLY A 119 14.63 -13.35 1.53
N ILE A 120 13.68 -13.11 0.61
CA ILE A 120 13.39 -13.99 -0.53
C ILE A 120 14.07 -13.54 -1.83
N GLY A 121 15.02 -12.61 -1.75
CA GLY A 121 15.84 -12.15 -2.87
C GLY A 121 15.16 -11.14 -3.79
N ALA A 122 14.19 -10.35 -3.30
CA ALA A 122 13.70 -9.19 -4.01
C ALA A 122 14.71 -8.03 -3.90
N ASP A 123 14.83 -7.25 -4.98
CA ASP A 123 15.68 -6.03 -4.99
C ASP A 123 14.92 -4.83 -4.42
N TYR A 124 13.60 -4.77 -4.67
CA TYR A 124 12.74 -3.63 -4.30
C TYR A 124 11.38 -4.08 -3.82
N ILE A 125 10.75 -3.20 -3.02
CA ILE A 125 9.29 -3.16 -2.88
C ILE A 125 8.73 -1.96 -3.62
N ALA A 126 7.48 -2.07 -4.05
CA ALA A 126 6.75 -0.96 -4.67
C ALA A 126 5.32 -0.89 -4.13
N THR A 127 4.75 0.30 -4.18
CA THR A 127 3.37 0.55 -3.77
C THR A 127 2.73 1.61 -4.67
N GLY A 128 1.41 1.72 -4.62
CA GLY A 128 0.64 2.75 -5.31
C GLY A 128 0.55 4.08 -4.55
N HIS A 129 1.58 4.47 -3.79
CA HIS A 129 1.59 5.78 -3.14
C HIS A 129 1.89 6.91 -4.10
N TYR A 130 1.22 8.03 -3.89
CA TYR A 130 1.53 9.33 -4.50
C TYR A 130 2.57 10.05 -3.64
N GLY A 131 3.80 9.71 -3.83
CA GLY A 131 4.99 10.30 -3.24
C GLY A 131 6.16 9.99 -4.16
N ASN A 132 7.23 10.77 -4.11
CA ASN A 132 8.38 10.54 -4.95
C ASN A 132 9.64 10.33 -4.11
N ILE A 133 10.61 9.59 -4.64
CA ILE A 133 11.94 9.39 -4.03
C ILE A 133 12.98 9.96 -4.98
N GLU A 134 13.77 10.87 -4.48
CA GLU A 134 14.87 11.48 -5.22
C GLU A 134 16.21 11.11 -4.60
N LYS A 135 17.18 10.74 -5.44
CA LYS A 135 18.56 10.56 -5.01
C LYS A 135 19.30 11.89 -5.13
N LEU A 136 19.68 12.44 -4.01
CA LEU A 136 20.39 13.73 -3.92
C LEU A 136 21.86 13.62 -4.37
N PRO A 137 22.53 14.74 -4.73
CA PRO A 137 23.92 14.75 -5.15
C PRO A 137 24.91 14.16 -4.12
N ASN A 138 24.56 14.23 -2.83
CA ASN A 138 25.35 13.64 -1.74
C ASN A 138 25.12 12.11 -1.57
N GLY A 139 24.38 11.48 -2.49
CA GLY A 139 24.09 10.05 -2.48
C GLY A 139 22.92 9.63 -1.57
N ARG A 140 22.35 10.53 -0.77
CA ARG A 140 21.20 10.25 0.09
C ARG A 140 19.90 10.25 -0.71
N PHE A 141 18.90 9.55 -0.20
CA PHE A 141 17.54 9.57 -0.71
C PHE A 141 16.67 10.55 0.08
N ALA A 142 15.79 11.25 -0.61
CA ALA A 142 14.80 12.13 -0.02
C ALA A 142 13.39 11.77 -0.53
N VAL A 143 12.41 11.86 0.37
CA VAL A 143 10.99 11.83 -0.04
C VAL A 143 10.62 13.23 -0.50
N THR A 144 10.08 13.33 -1.69
CA THR A 144 9.56 14.58 -2.26
C THR A 144 8.08 14.42 -2.63
N LYS A 145 7.40 15.55 -2.85
CA LYS A 145 5.98 15.54 -3.23
C LYS A 145 5.78 14.85 -4.57
N SER A 146 4.60 14.25 -4.74
CA SER A 146 4.19 13.72 -6.03
C SER A 146 3.82 14.84 -7.00
N ALA A 147 3.71 14.51 -8.31
CA ALA A 147 3.19 15.45 -9.30
C ALA A 147 1.73 15.82 -9.01
N SER A 148 0.93 14.88 -8.52
CA SER A 148 -0.45 15.11 -8.12
C SER A 148 -0.53 15.70 -6.72
N LEU A 149 -0.49 17.03 -6.60
CA LEU A 149 -0.52 17.73 -5.31
C LEU A 149 -1.79 17.44 -4.49
N ASN A 150 -2.91 17.23 -5.15
CA ASN A 150 -4.19 16.92 -4.48
C ASN A 150 -4.24 15.50 -3.88
N LYS A 151 -3.35 14.61 -4.33
CA LYS A 151 -3.24 13.23 -3.87
C LYS A 151 -1.93 12.94 -3.15
N ASP A 152 -1.09 13.97 -2.93
CA ASP A 152 0.22 13.80 -2.32
C ASP A 152 0.14 13.07 -0.98
N GLN A 153 0.92 12.00 -0.86
CA GLN A 153 1.02 11.13 0.30
C GLN A 153 2.43 11.14 0.92
N SER A 154 3.28 12.08 0.54
CA SER A 154 4.64 12.18 1.08
C SER A 154 4.66 12.29 2.61
N TYR A 155 3.61 12.87 3.20
CA TYR A 155 3.47 13.04 4.64
C TYR A 155 3.36 11.72 5.44
N VAL A 156 2.93 10.62 4.84
CA VAL A 156 2.88 9.31 5.52
C VAL A 156 4.18 8.50 5.34
N LEU A 157 5.16 9.06 4.62
CA LEU A 157 6.41 8.39 4.25
C LEU A 157 7.64 8.98 4.97
N TYR A 158 7.49 10.02 5.80
CA TYR A 158 8.59 10.75 6.42
C TYR A 158 9.45 9.91 7.37
N ASN A 159 8.92 8.79 7.85
CA ASN A 159 9.61 7.88 8.77
C ASN A 159 10.56 6.89 8.08
N LEU A 160 10.59 6.86 6.73
CA LEU A 160 11.39 5.90 6.00
C LEU A 160 12.88 6.20 6.14
N THR A 161 13.64 5.18 6.47
CA THR A 161 15.11 5.24 6.57
C THR A 161 15.77 5.28 5.19
N GLN A 162 17.07 5.60 5.14
CA GLN A 162 17.83 5.62 3.90
C GLN A 162 17.88 4.23 3.23
N GLU A 163 17.99 3.17 4.03
CA GLU A 163 17.95 1.80 3.55
C GLU A 163 16.61 1.48 2.91
N GLU A 164 15.51 1.75 3.60
CA GLU A 164 14.15 1.53 3.10
C GLU A 164 13.88 2.32 1.81
N LEU A 165 14.28 3.60 1.78
CA LEU A 165 14.15 4.44 0.58
C LEU A 165 14.94 3.89 -0.61
N SER A 166 16.14 3.33 -0.38
CA SER A 166 16.98 2.76 -1.44
C SER A 166 16.38 1.51 -2.09
N HIS A 167 15.47 0.82 -1.40
CA HIS A 167 14.77 -0.38 -1.85
C HIS A 167 13.30 -0.15 -2.19
N THR A 168 12.87 1.11 -2.34
CA THR A 168 11.46 1.46 -2.57
C THR A 168 11.25 2.10 -3.93
N LEU A 169 10.15 1.73 -4.61
CA LEU A 169 9.71 2.35 -5.86
C LEU A 169 8.26 2.85 -5.73
N PHE A 170 8.02 4.06 -6.24
CA PHE A 170 6.68 4.64 -6.39
C PHE A 170 6.39 4.92 -7.87
N PRO A 171 5.92 3.92 -8.63
CA PRO A 171 5.83 4.00 -10.09
C PRO A 171 4.86 5.06 -10.61
N ILE A 172 3.88 5.45 -9.80
CA ILE A 172 2.85 6.43 -10.16
C ILE A 172 3.12 7.84 -9.62
N SER A 173 4.29 8.09 -9.04
CA SER A 173 4.64 9.35 -8.37
C SER A 173 4.56 10.59 -9.28
N THR A 174 4.75 10.43 -10.57
CA THR A 174 4.74 11.50 -11.59
C THR A 174 3.42 11.63 -12.32
N MET A 175 2.38 10.87 -11.93
CA MET A 175 1.11 10.78 -12.63
C MET A 175 -0.02 11.45 -11.86
N GLU A 176 -0.96 12.06 -12.60
CA GLU A 176 -2.23 12.49 -12.06
C GLU A 176 -3.20 11.30 -11.92
N LYS A 177 -4.13 11.39 -10.98
CA LYS A 177 -5.09 10.31 -10.69
C LYS A 177 -5.90 9.88 -11.91
N ASP A 178 -6.33 10.84 -12.73
CA ASP A 178 -7.09 10.57 -13.94
C ASP A 178 -6.25 9.82 -14.99
N GLU A 179 -4.95 10.07 -15.04
CA GLU A 179 -4.03 9.33 -15.90
C GLU A 179 -3.89 7.88 -15.43
N VAL A 180 -3.73 7.67 -14.13
CA VAL A 180 -3.69 6.32 -13.54
C VAL A 180 -4.96 5.53 -13.87
N ARG A 181 -6.15 6.14 -13.75
CA ARG A 181 -7.42 5.51 -14.14
C ARG A 181 -7.49 5.15 -15.62
N LYS A 182 -7.07 6.07 -16.51
CA LYS A 182 -7.01 5.80 -17.95
C LYS A 182 -6.06 4.66 -18.32
N ILE A 183 -4.94 4.51 -17.61
CA ILE A 183 -4.03 3.38 -17.80
C ILE A 183 -4.74 2.09 -17.38
N ALA A 184 -5.41 2.07 -16.22
CA ALA A 184 -6.16 0.91 -15.75
C ALA A 184 -7.26 0.49 -16.73
N GLU A 185 -8.01 1.45 -17.27
CA GLU A 185 -9.06 1.22 -18.27
C GLU A 185 -8.49 0.63 -19.56
N ARG A 186 -7.44 1.24 -20.11
CA ARG A 186 -6.79 0.77 -21.36
C ARG A 186 -6.22 -0.63 -21.21
N ALA A 187 -5.73 -0.98 -20.02
CA ALA A 187 -5.20 -2.31 -19.72
C ALA A 187 -6.29 -3.33 -19.35
N GLY A 188 -7.57 -2.93 -19.34
CA GLY A 188 -8.69 -3.81 -18.98
C GLY A 188 -8.64 -4.31 -17.52
N LEU A 189 -8.06 -3.53 -16.61
CA LEU A 189 -7.96 -3.93 -15.21
C LEU A 189 -9.35 -3.90 -14.54
N PRO A 190 -9.76 -4.97 -13.85
CA PRO A 190 -11.12 -5.09 -13.27
C PRO A 190 -11.43 -4.02 -12.23
N VAL A 191 -10.41 -3.35 -11.68
CA VAL A 191 -10.52 -2.32 -10.63
C VAL A 191 -10.52 -0.89 -11.17
N ALA A 192 -10.52 -0.66 -12.49
CA ALA A 192 -10.37 0.67 -13.11
C ALA A 192 -11.38 1.70 -12.58
N HIS A 193 -12.62 1.28 -12.33
CA HIS A 193 -13.71 2.15 -11.85
C HIS A 193 -13.93 2.08 -10.34
N LYS A 194 -13.09 1.34 -9.61
CA LYS A 194 -13.21 1.23 -8.15
C LYS A 194 -12.96 2.59 -7.48
N LYS A 195 -13.81 2.93 -6.50
CA LYS A 195 -13.64 4.14 -5.69
C LYS A 195 -12.39 4.04 -4.82
N ASP A 196 -11.75 5.17 -4.55
CA ASP A 196 -10.62 5.23 -3.63
C ASP A 196 -11.11 4.95 -2.20
N SER A 197 -10.35 4.16 -1.45
CA SER A 197 -10.56 4.02 -0.01
C SER A 197 -10.04 5.28 0.69
N GLN A 198 -10.91 5.96 1.45
CA GLN A 198 -10.57 7.23 2.12
C GLN A 198 -10.55 7.10 3.64
N ASP A 199 -11.10 6.01 4.19
CA ASP A 199 -11.26 5.81 5.62
C ASP A 199 -10.12 4.98 6.23
N ILE A 200 -10.02 5.04 7.57
CA ILE A 200 -9.12 4.17 8.31
C ILE A 200 -9.60 2.73 8.12
N CYS A 201 -8.73 1.89 7.57
CA CYS A 201 -9.09 0.58 7.05
C CYS A 201 -9.66 -0.41 8.09
N PHE A 202 -9.50 -0.17 9.39
CA PHE A 202 -10.01 -1.04 10.47
C PHE A 202 -11.15 -0.41 11.29
N ILE A 203 -11.68 0.72 10.88
CA ILE A 203 -12.88 1.33 11.49
C ILE A 203 -14.06 1.03 10.59
N LYS A 204 -15.05 0.26 11.13
CA LYS A 204 -16.14 -0.32 10.34
C LYS A 204 -17.19 0.69 9.83
N ASP A 205 -17.52 1.73 10.58
CA ASP A 205 -18.75 2.49 10.35
C ASP A 205 -18.56 3.94 9.92
N GLY A 206 -17.36 4.43 9.71
CA GLY A 206 -17.12 5.85 9.37
C GLY A 206 -17.69 6.85 10.40
N ASP A 207 -18.39 6.36 11.42
CA ASP A 207 -18.95 7.16 12.50
C ASP A 207 -17.91 7.37 13.61
N ARG A 208 -17.21 8.48 13.49
CA ARG A 208 -16.26 8.94 14.51
C ARG A 208 -16.96 9.54 15.75
N SER A 209 -18.28 9.55 15.81
CA SER A 209 -19.02 10.22 16.88
C SER A 209 -18.92 9.45 18.20
N GLU A 210 -18.77 8.14 18.20
CA GLU A 210 -18.61 7.33 19.40
C GLU A 210 -17.19 7.38 19.99
N GLU A 211 -16.19 7.74 19.19
CA GLU A 211 -14.80 7.88 19.64
C GLU A 211 -14.55 9.13 20.52
N ARG A 212 -15.54 10.02 20.64
CA ARG A 212 -15.44 11.27 21.38
C ARG A 212 -16.12 11.26 22.75
N ARG A 213 -16.57 10.10 23.24
CA ARG A 213 -17.22 9.96 24.55
C ARG A 213 -16.35 9.28 25.59
#